data_c23a33f30ed5fd4eab89110fde65d7f4
#
_entry.id   c23a33f30ed5fd4eab89110fde65d7f4
#
_cell.length_a   1.000
_cell.length_b   1.000
_cell.length_c   1.000
_cell.angle_alpha   90.00
_cell.angle_beta   90.00
_cell.angle_gamma   90.00
#
_symmetry.space_group_name_H-M   'P 1'
#
loop_
_entity.id
_entity.type
_entity.pdbx_description
1 polymer ?
#
loop_
_entity_poly.entity_id
_entity_poly.type
_entity_poly.pdbx_seq_one_letter_code
_entity_poly.pdbx_strand_id
1 'polypeptide(L)'
;MKKHVVVYKKLAEPLLARLRAECEVTYFEAIDAGNRAAFAAAIRGAHGLLGASVRLDRELLDPALDLRIISTISVGVDQFDVDYLRERGILLANTPDVLTETTADTIFALILASARRVVELAEFVKAGCWTRSVG
;
A
#
# COMPACT_ATOMS: atom_id res chain seq x y z
N MET A 1 -2.81 14.18 -26.35
CA MET A 1 -1.94 13.03 -26.00
C MET A 1 -2.32 12.55 -24.60
N LYS A 2 -2.60 11.25 -24.41
CA LYS A 2 -2.91 10.71 -23.09
C LYS A 2 -1.69 10.82 -22.18
N LYS A 3 -1.91 11.04 -20.89
CA LYS A 3 -0.83 11.03 -19.89
C LYS A 3 -0.41 9.60 -19.59
N HIS A 4 0.90 9.37 -19.43
CA HIS A 4 1.45 8.06 -19.09
C HIS A 4 1.44 7.83 -17.57
N VAL A 5 0.84 6.72 -17.14
CA VAL A 5 0.77 6.30 -15.73
C VAL A 5 1.40 4.93 -15.58
N VAL A 6 2.30 4.81 -14.63
CA VAL A 6 2.88 3.52 -14.24
C VAL A 6 2.15 3.00 -13.00
N VAL A 7 1.53 1.83 -13.15
CA VAL A 7 0.87 1.11 -12.06
C VAL A 7 1.82 0.01 -11.58
N TYR A 8 2.10 -0.03 -10.28
CA TYR A 8 3.07 -0.96 -9.68
C TYR A 8 2.51 -1.75 -8.50
N LYS A 9 1.21 -2.01 -8.54
CA LYS A 9 0.48 -2.87 -7.59
C LYS A 9 -0.69 -3.50 -8.30
N LYS A 10 -1.04 -4.73 -7.93
CA LYS A 10 -2.24 -5.39 -8.44
C LYS A 10 -3.48 -4.53 -8.19
N LEU A 11 -4.22 -4.27 -9.26
CA LEU A 11 -5.52 -3.59 -9.23
C LEU A 11 -6.62 -4.53 -9.71
N ALA A 12 -7.84 -4.32 -9.22
CA ALA A 12 -9.02 -4.94 -9.78
C ALA A 12 -9.22 -4.48 -11.23
N GLU A 13 -9.57 -5.42 -12.13
CA GLU A 13 -9.69 -5.13 -13.57
C GLU A 13 -10.62 -3.95 -13.91
N PRO A 14 -11.77 -3.73 -13.23
CA PRO A 14 -12.60 -2.56 -13.51
C PRO A 14 -11.90 -1.22 -13.27
N LEU A 15 -11.02 -1.15 -12.25
CA LEU A 15 -10.24 0.06 -11.95
C LEU A 15 -9.14 0.27 -13.00
N LEU A 16 -8.47 -0.80 -13.39
CA LEU A 16 -7.43 -0.76 -14.42
C LEU A 16 -8.03 -0.37 -15.77
N ALA A 17 -9.21 -0.88 -16.12
CA ALA A 17 -9.92 -0.51 -17.35
C ALA A 17 -10.31 0.98 -17.36
N ARG A 18 -10.79 1.52 -16.24
CA ARG A 18 -11.07 2.96 -16.10
C ARG A 18 -9.82 3.81 -16.31
N LEU A 19 -8.70 3.39 -15.74
CA LEU A 19 -7.44 4.11 -15.89
C LEU A 19 -6.95 4.08 -17.35
N ARG A 20 -7.05 2.93 -18.04
CA ARG A 20 -6.69 2.77 -19.46
C ARG A 20 -7.58 3.57 -20.42
N ALA A 21 -8.82 3.84 -20.02
CA ALA A 21 -9.70 4.69 -20.82
C ALA A 21 -9.16 6.12 -20.93
N GLU A 22 -8.58 6.66 -19.87
CA GLU A 22 -8.13 8.03 -19.76
C GLU A 22 -6.61 8.21 -19.96
N CYS A 23 -5.81 7.19 -19.62
CA CYS A 23 -4.35 7.25 -19.60
C CYS A 23 -3.73 6.16 -20.47
N GLU A 24 -2.48 6.39 -20.87
CA GLU A 24 -1.58 5.33 -21.31
C GLU A 24 -1.02 4.65 -20.05
N VAL A 25 -1.16 3.32 -19.92
CA VAL A 25 -0.83 2.61 -18.68
C VAL A 25 0.24 1.56 -18.92
N THR A 26 1.37 1.70 -18.23
CA THR A 26 2.33 0.62 -18.02
C THR A 26 1.98 -0.07 -16.71
N TYR A 27 1.75 -1.38 -16.74
CA TYR A 27 1.24 -2.15 -15.60
C TYR A 27 2.24 -3.20 -15.13
N PHE A 28 2.53 -3.17 -13.84
CA PHE A 28 3.24 -4.21 -13.10
C PHE A 28 2.32 -4.70 -11.97
N GLU A 29 2.06 -5.99 -11.90
CA GLU A 29 1.23 -6.57 -10.83
C GLU A 29 1.93 -6.45 -9.47
N ALA A 30 3.25 -6.60 -9.45
CA ALA A 30 4.14 -6.40 -8.32
C ALA A 30 5.54 -6.02 -8.82
N ILE A 31 6.35 -5.46 -7.95
CA ILE A 31 7.76 -5.16 -8.25
C ILE A 31 8.65 -6.13 -7.48
N ASP A 32 9.52 -6.81 -8.21
CA ASP A 32 10.52 -7.73 -7.69
C ASP A 32 11.89 -7.50 -8.34
N ALA A 33 12.86 -8.35 -8.02
CA ALA A 33 14.22 -8.25 -8.57
C ALA A 33 14.26 -8.43 -10.11
N GLY A 34 13.33 -9.22 -10.67
CA GLY A 34 13.31 -9.52 -12.10
C GLY A 34 12.79 -8.38 -12.97
N ASN A 35 11.90 -7.55 -12.43
CA ASN A 35 11.27 -6.46 -13.19
C ASN A 35 11.68 -5.05 -12.73
N ARG A 36 12.50 -4.92 -11.68
CA ARG A 36 12.88 -3.62 -11.10
C ARG A 36 13.54 -2.69 -12.13
N ALA A 37 14.37 -3.22 -13.02
CA ALA A 37 15.02 -2.42 -14.07
C ALA A 37 13.99 -1.88 -15.10
N ALA A 38 13.04 -2.71 -15.50
CA ALA A 38 11.95 -2.29 -16.40
C ALA A 38 11.04 -1.26 -15.73
N PHE A 39 10.75 -1.43 -14.45
CA PHE A 39 10.00 -0.46 -13.66
C PHE A 39 10.71 0.90 -13.60
N ALA A 40 12.01 0.91 -13.28
CA ALA A 40 12.81 2.13 -13.25
C ALA A 40 12.84 2.83 -14.63
N ALA A 41 12.93 2.06 -15.72
CA ALA A 41 12.87 2.61 -17.08
C ALA A 41 11.49 3.23 -17.39
N ALA A 42 10.40 2.57 -16.98
CA ALA A 42 9.04 3.06 -17.20
C ALA A 42 8.76 4.37 -16.43
N ILE A 43 9.30 4.54 -15.23
CA ILE A 43 9.13 5.75 -14.42
C ILE A 43 9.68 6.99 -15.10
N ARG A 44 10.76 6.89 -15.85
CA ARG A 44 11.42 8.04 -16.50
C ARG A 44 10.50 8.85 -17.39
N GLY A 45 9.55 8.21 -18.07
CA GLY A 45 8.57 8.86 -18.94
C GLY A 45 7.17 8.98 -18.31
N ALA A 46 7.05 8.70 -17.01
CA ALA A 46 5.76 8.73 -16.34
C ALA A 46 5.34 10.15 -15.96
N HIS A 47 4.03 10.41 -16.08
CA HIS A 47 3.37 11.61 -15.54
C HIS A 47 2.73 11.30 -14.18
N GLY A 48 2.38 10.06 -13.93
CA GLY A 48 1.80 9.59 -12.67
C GLY A 48 2.26 8.18 -12.29
N LEU A 49 2.33 7.93 -10.99
CA LEU A 49 2.60 6.62 -10.42
C LEU A 49 1.41 6.20 -9.55
N LEU A 50 1.00 4.94 -9.63
CA LEU A 50 -0.07 4.38 -8.80
C LEU A 50 0.34 3.02 -8.25
N GLY A 51 0.39 2.89 -6.93
CA GLY A 51 0.72 1.61 -6.32
C GLY A 51 0.91 1.67 -4.81
N ALA A 52 1.61 0.70 -4.25
CA ALA A 52 1.91 0.62 -2.82
C ALA A 52 3.13 -0.26 -2.55
N SER A 53 3.66 -0.18 -1.32
CA SER A 53 4.64 -1.13 -0.78
C SER A 53 5.99 -1.18 -1.52
N VAL A 54 6.30 -0.19 -2.35
CA VAL A 54 7.60 -0.03 -3.01
C VAL A 54 8.18 1.30 -2.57
N ARG A 55 9.42 1.28 -2.11
CA ARG A 55 10.14 2.51 -1.78
C ARG A 55 10.54 3.21 -3.08
N LEU A 56 10.07 4.44 -3.23
CA LEU A 56 10.40 5.34 -4.32
C LEU A 56 11.40 6.37 -3.79
N ASP A 57 12.67 6.05 -3.88
CA ASP A 57 13.76 6.93 -3.44
C ASP A 57 14.11 7.98 -4.49
N ARG A 58 14.96 8.94 -4.12
CA ARG A 58 15.40 10.03 -5.01
C ARG A 58 16.08 9.51 -6.26
N GLU A 59 16.95 8.50 -6.13
CA GLU A 59 17.68 7.91 -7.26
C GLU A 59 16.71 7.38 -8.34
N LEU A 60 15.61 6.77 -7.92
CA LEU A 60 14.58 6.26 -8.81
C LEU A 60 13.73 7.38 -9.43
N LEU A 61 13.44 8.45 -8.67
CA LEU A 61 12.55 9.52 -9.09
C LEU A 61 13.24 10.69 -9.80
N ASP A 62 14.54 10.94 -9.57
CA ASP A 62 15.27 12.03 -10.19
C ASP A 62 15.18 12.04 -11.73
N PRO A 63 15.29 10.88 -12.41
CA PRO A 63 15.16 10.85 -13.87
C PRO A 63 13.74 11.08 -14.43
N ALA A 64 12.71 11.08 -13.56
CA ALA A 64 11.31 11.24 -13.94
C ALA A 64 10.92 12.72 -13.98
N LEU A 65 11.36 13.45 -15.00
CA LEU A 65 11.23 14.91 -15.11
C LEU A 65 9.76 15.38 -15.31
N ASP A 66 8.93 14.53 -15.91
CA ASP A 66 7.53 14.83 -16.21
C ASP A 66 6.56 14.33 -15.13
N LEU A 67 7.08 13.72 -14.05
CA LEU A 67 6.25 13.21 -12.98
C LEU A 67 5.55 14.35 -12.22
N ARG A 68 4.22 14.24 -12.07
CA ARG A 68 3.36 15.24 -11.44
C ARG A 68 2.60 14.72 -10.23
N ILE A 69 2.35 13.41 -10.17
CA ILE A 69 1.57 12.82 -9.09
C ILE A 69 2.03 11.41 -8.75
N ILE A 70 2.07 11.11 -7.48
CA ILE A 70 2.17 9.74 -6.95
C ILE A 70 0.90 9.48 -6.13
N SER A 71 0.16 8.44 -6.47
CA SER A 71 -1.00 7.98 -5.71
C SER A 71 -0.67 6.66 -5.03
N THR A 72 -0.68 6.64 -3.70
CA THR A 72 -0.42 5.42 -2.94
C THR A 72 -1.71 4.77 -2.45
N ILE A 73 -1.81 3.44 -2.62
CA ILE A 73 -2.89 2.61 -2.05
C ILE A 73 -2.50 2.26 -0.62
N SER A 74 -2.32 3.28 0.21
CA SER A 74 -2.00 3.16 1.63
C SER A 74 -2.49 4.37 2.39
N VAL A 75 -2.73 4.21 3.69
CA VAL A 75 -3.06 5.32 4.60
C VAL A 75 -1.78 6.08 4.94
N GLY A 76 -0.74 5.36 5.38
CA GLY A 76 0.56 5.93 5.70
C GLY A 76 1.37 6.33 4.45
N VAL A 77 2.24 7.30 4.62
CA VAL A 77 3.11 7.86 3.56
C VAL A 77 4.60 7.81 3.95
N ASP A 78 4.94 7.08 5.01
CA ASP A 78 6.30 7.02 5.59
C ASP A 78 7.37 6.48 4.63
N GLN A 79 6.96 5.77 3.58
CA GLN A 79 7.83 5.26 2.53
C GLN A 79 8.26 6.33 1.52
N PHE A 80 7.72 7.55 1.60
CA PHE A 80 8.02 8.64 0.70
C PHE A 80 8.82 9.75 1.40
N ASP A 81 9.77 10.35 0.70
CA ASP A 81 10.40 11.60 1.09
C ASP A 81 9.48 12.77 0.70
N VAL A 82 8.56 13.10 1.61
CA VAL A 82 7.50 14.10 1.35
C VAL A 82 8.09 15.48 1.07
N ASP A 83 9.19 15.86 1.71
CA ASP A 83 9.83 17.15 1.49
C ASP A 83 10.44 17.22 0.09
N TYR A 84 11.13 16.16 -0.32
CA TYR A 84 11.62 16.03 -1.69
C TYR A 84 10.50 16.10 -2.74
N LEU A 85 9.38 15.42 -2.53
CA LEU A 85 8.25 15.49 -3.46
C LEU A 85 7.68 16.91 -3.56
N ARG A 86 7.59 17.61 -2.42
CA ARG A 86 7.15 19.02 -2.37
C ARG A 86 8.11 19.94 -3.11
N GLU A 87 9.41 19.79 -2.92
CA GLU A 87 10.44 20.55 -3.64
C GLU A 87 10.35 20.34 -5.16
N ARG A 88 10.03 19.12 -5.59
CA ARG A 88 9.83 18.74 -7.00
C ARG A 88 8.48 19.16 -7.57
N GLY A 89 7.54 19.64 -6.75
CA GLY A 89 6.16 19.95 -7.17
C GLY A 89 5.36 18.70 -7.53
N ILE A 90 5.71 17.53 -6.99
CA ILE A 90 5.02 16.26 -7.19
C ILE A 90 3.94 16.11 -6.12
N LEU A 91 2.69 15.99 -6.55
CA LEU A 91 1.56 15.73 -5.64
C LEU A 91 1.64 14.30 -5.09
N LEU A 92 1.37 14.14 -3.79
CA LEU A 92 1.22 12.85 -3.15
C LEU A 92 -0.22 12.68 -2.68
N ALA A 93 -0.90 11.66 -3.20
CA ALA A 93 -2.25 11.27 -2.79
C ALA A 93 -2.22 9.91 -2.08
N ASN A 94 -3.02 9.76 -1.03
CA ASN A 94 -3.14 8.54 -0.24
C ASN A 94 -4.62 8.16 -0.06
N THR A 95 -4.89 7.08 0.69
CA THR A 95 -6.23 6.60 1.01
C THR A 95 -6.51 6.76 2.51
N PRO A 96 -6.77 7.98 3.01
CA PRO A 96 -7.03 8.21 4.43
C PRO A 96 -8.35 7.54 4.86
N ASP A 97 -8.46 7.25 6.15
CA ASP A 97 -9.67 6.80 6.87
C ASP A 97 -10.26 5.44 6.50
N VAL A 98 -9.88 4.84 5.37
CA VAL A 98 -10.46 3.57 4.86
C VAL A 98 -10.25 2.36 5.77
N LEU A 99 -9.30 2.41 6.70
CA LEU A 99 -8.99 1.33 7.64
C LEU A 99 -9.26 1.70 9.11
N THR A 100 -9.74 2.90 9.40
CA THR A 100 -9.85 3.41 10.78
C THR A 100 -10.74 2.51 11.63
N GLU A 101 -11.96 2.22 11.21
CA GLU A 101 -12.91 1.39 11.94
C GLU A 101 -12.38 -0.04 12.13
N THR A 102 -11.95 -0.69 11.04
CA THR A 102 -11.48 -2.08 11.10
C THR A 102 -10.21 -2.24 11.95
N THR A 103 -9.34 -1.23 11.95
CA THR A 103 -8.15 -1.21 12.79
C THR A 103 -8.52 -0.99 14.25
N ALA A 104 -9.45 -0.07 14.53
CA ALA A 104 -9.96 0.17 15.89
C ALA A 104 -10.60 -1.09 16.47
N ASP A 105 -11.45 -1.78 15.71
CA ASP A 105 -12.07 -3.05 16.11
C ASP A 105 -11.02 -4.12 16.44
N THR A 106 -10.00 -4.24 15.61
CA THR A 106 -8.91 -5.20 15.84
C THR A 106 -8.12 -4.87 17.10
N ILE A 107 -7.79 -3.60 17.32
CA ILE A 107 -7.11 -3.14 18.54
C ILE A 107 -7.96 -3.48 19.78
N PHE A 108 -9.24 -3.15 19.73
CA PHE A 108 -10.15 -3.41 20.85
C PHE A 108 -10.31 -4.92 21.12
N ALA A 109 -10.44 -5.72 20.07
CA ALA A 109 -10.48 -7.18 20.18
C ALA A 109 -9.22 -7.74 20.84
N LEU A 110 -8.03 -7.26 20.48
CA LEU A 110 -6.76 -7.66 21.07
C LEU A 110 -6.63 -7.25 22.55
N ILE A 111 -7.10 -6.04 22.90
CA ILE A 111 -7.16 -5.59 24.29
C ILE A 111 -8.03 -6.54 25.13
N LEU A 112 -9.23 -6.86 24.66
CA LEU A 112 -10.15 -7.77 25.36
C LEU A 112 -9.59 -9.20 25.42
N ALA A 113 -9.05 -9.70 24.33
CA ALA A 113 -8.46 -11.04 24.27
C ALA A 113 -7.29 -11.18 25.23
N SER A 114 -6.44 -10.17 25.34
CA SER A 114 -5.32 -10.12 26.27
C SER A 114 -5.81 -10.03 27.73
N ALA A 115 -6.70 -9.09 28.03
CA ALA A 115 -7.23 -8.87 29.38
C ALA A 115 -7.99 -10.09 29.91
N ARG A 116 -8.65 -10.85 29.07
CA ARG A 116 -9.43 -12.05 29.42
C ARG A 116 -8.68 -13.35 29.17
N ARG A 117 -7.40 -13.29 28.78
CA ARG A 117 -6.56 -14.48 28.50
C ARG A 117 -7.22 -15.46 27.52
N VAL A 118 -7.91 -14.94 26.49
CA VAL A 118 -8.77 -15.74 25.61
C VAL A 118 -7.97 -16.84 24.90
N VAL A 119 -6.80 -16.53 24.37
CA VAL A 119 -5.95 -17.48 23.63
C VAL A 119 -5.48 -18.60 24.56
N GLU A 120 -4.97 -18.25 25.74
CA GLU A 120 -4.49 -19.22 26.73
C GLU A 120 -5.61 -20.16 27.19
N LEU A 121 -6.79 -19.59 27.50
CA LEU A 121 -7.93 -20.40 27.93
C LEU A 121 -8.47 -21.27 26.79
N ALA A 122 -8.42 -20.80 25.55
CA ALA A 122 -8.80 -21.61 24.40
C ALA A 122 -7.88 -22.85 24.26
N GLU A 123 -6.56 -22.66 24.37
CA GLU A 123 -5.61 -23.76 24.32
C GLU A 123 -5.78 -24.71 25.52
N PHE A 124 -6.04 -24.19 26.71
CA PHE A 124 -6.34 -24.98 27.92
C PHE A 124 -7.56 -25.89 27.70
N VAL A 125 -8.64 -25.37 27.12
CA VAL A 125 -9.85 -26.15 26.81
C VAL A 125 -9.58 -27.19 25.72
N LYS A 126 -8.90 -26.83 24.65
CA LYS A 126 -8.55 -27.75 23.55
C LYS A 126 -7.66 -28.91 24.04
N ALA A 127 -6.78 -28.66 24.98
CA ALA A 127 -5.93 -29.67 25.60
C ALA A 127 -6.68 -30.62 26.57
N GLY A 128 -7.99 -30.45 26.75
CA GLY A 128 -8.80 -31.24 27.67
C GLY A 128 -8.52 -30.94 29.16
N CYS A 129 -7.85 -29.83 29.45
CA CYS A 129 -7.46 -29.46 30.81
C CYS A 129 -8.62 -28.91 31.65
N TRP A 130 -9.74 -28.55 31.02
CA TRP A 130 -10.91 -28.02 31.72
C TRP A 130 -11.73 -29.19 32.35
N THR A 131 -11.24 -29.73 33.45
CA THR A 131 -11.87 -30.85 34.19
C THR A 131 -12.70 -30.39 35.39
N ARG A 132 -12.60 -29.09 35.76
CA ARG A 132 -13.36 -28.44 36.85
C ARG A 132 -13.46 -26.96 36.61
N SER A 133 -14.35 -26.28 37.32
CA SER A 133 -14.44 -24.81 37.26
C SER A 133 -13.10 -24.18 37.62
N VAL A 134 -12.66 -23.24 36.81
CA VAL A 134 -11.48 -22.39 37.05
C VAL A 134 -11.98 -20.99 37.38
N GLY A 135 -11.66 -20.51 38.56
CA GLY A 135 -12.00 -19.18 39.05
C GLY A 135 -10.96 -18.15 38.63
#